data_bfa4b019e3f8faa43e88a2e2c08ccd6c
#
_entry.id   bfa4b019e3f8faa43e88a2e2c08ccd6c
#
_cell.length_a   1.000
_cell.length_b   1.000
_cell.length_c   1.000
_cell.angle_alpha   90.00
_cell.angle_beta   90.00
_cell.angle_gamma   90.00
#
_symmetry.space_group_name_H-M   'P 1'
#
loop_
_entity.id
_entity.type
_entity.pdbx_description
1 polymer ?
#
loop_
_entity_poly.entity_id
_entity_poly.type
_entity_poly.pdbx_seq_one_letter_code
_entity_poly.pdbx_strand_id
1 'polypeptide(L)'
;VRYQGFQWYNAPIIVNYACKSKEIWGVPCPIFIRSIAMEGAIGPVAGSSHHSLFQRMPGSKIISPMTPKEYSYAYQEFMKDDDVYYISEHRRSYDNDQEFEDVILEDADFTLFPISITRFDAEKARLLLKDQGYKINIIHQLWIKPFVFKNHWRKALNDSKFGGMVLDDDYEEGVASSIAHSMMIDADKKVFTLGLDDRTAGFHPDVDNLPPTPEKIAEKVKLIINKK
;
A
#
# COMPACT_ATOMS: atom_id res chain seq x y z
N VAL A 1 -2.23 -14.89 -10.05
CA VAL A 1 -0.98 -15.60 -9.68
C VAL A 1 -1.00 -15.89 -8.19
N ARG A 2 -0.69 -17.12 -7.81
CA ARG A 2 -0.86 -17.57 -6.41
C ARG A 2 0.01 -16.80 -5.40
N TYR A 3 1.24 -16.39 -5.83
CA TYR A 3 2.13 -15.56 -5.03
C TYR A 3 2.76 -14.49 -5.90
N GLN A 4 2.87 -13.27 -5.40
CA GLN A 4 3.35 -12.12 -6.16
C GLN A 4 4.77 -12.32 -6.70
N GLY A 5 5.65 -12.99 -5.95
CA GLY A 5 7.00 -13.30 -6.40
C GLY A 5 7.08 -14.14 -7.68
N PHE A 6 6.09 -14.98 -7.99
CA PHE A 6 6.04 -15.70 -9.27
C PHE A 6 5.71 -14.81 -10.47
N GLN A 7 5.23 -13.60 -10.25
CA GLN A 7 4.96 -12.63 -11.32
C GLN A 7 6.23 -12.19 -12.04
N TRP A 8 7.38 -12.34 -11.41
CA TRP A 8 8.69 -12.01 -12.00
C TRP A 8 8.95 -12.77 -13.29
N TYR A 9 8.46 -14.01 -13.43
CA TYR A 9 8.60 -14.80 -14.66
C TYR A 9 7.79 -14.22 -15.82
N ASN A 10 6.67 -13.58 -15.56
CA ASN A 10 5.78 -13.01 -16.58
C ASN A 10 5.96 -11.49 -16.73
N ALA A 11 6.68 -10.84 -15.83
CA ALA A 11 6.86 -9.41 -15.83
C ALA A 11 7.39 -8.85 -17.16
N PRO A 12 8.39 -9.45 -17.84
CA PRO A 12 8.86 -8.96 -19.14
C PRO A 12 7.77 -8.87 -20.21
N ILE A 13 6.91 -9.87 -20.31
CA ILE A 13 5.82 -9.88 -21.31
C ILE A 13 4.77 -8.82 -20.92
N ILE A 14 4.41 -8.72 -19.65
CA ILE A 14 3.42 -7.78 -19.17
C ILE A 14 3.92 -6.35 -19.38
N VAL A 15 5.10 -6.02 -18.82
CA VAL A 15 5.58 -4.63 -18.79
C VAL A 15 6.17 -4.14 -20.12
N ASN A 16 6.73 -5.03 -20.95
CA ASN A 16 7.35 -4.64 -22.22
C ASN A 16 6.41 -4.74 -23.41
N TYR A 17 5.35 -5.53 -23.33
CA TYR A 17 4.39 -5.69 -24.43
C TYR A 17 2.99 -5.24 -24.03
N ALA A 18 2.32 -5.88 -23.10
CA ALA A 18 0.93 -5.58 -22.78
C ALA A 18 0.73 -4.12 -22.34
N CYS A 19 1.54 -3.65 -21.39
CA CYS A 19 1.47 -2.27 -20.87
C CYS A 19 1.79 -1.19 -21.91
N LYS A 20 2.54 -1.52 -22.96
CA LYS A 20 2.98 -0.57 -23.99
C LYS A 20 2.22 -0.69 -25.32
N SER A 21 1.44 -1.73 -25.50
CA SER A 21 0.76 -2.10 -26.73
C SER A 21 -0.11 -0.96 -27.25
N LYS A 22 -0.91 -0.37 -26.40
CA LYS A 22 -1.80 0.74 -26.71
C LYS A 22 -1.04 1.99 -27.20
N GLU A 23 0.03 2.34 -26.50
CA GLU A 23 0.83 3.54 -26.81
C GLU A 23 1.69 3.35 -28.07
N ILE A 24 2.35 2.19 -28.25
CA ILE A 24 3.29 1.96 -29.34
C ILE A 24 2.57 1.56 -30.64
N TRP A 25 1.54 0.72 -30.55
CA TRP A 25 0.89 0.14 -31.73
C TRP A 25 -0.57 0.56 -31.92
N GLY A 26 -1.12 1.35 -31.00
CA GLY A 26 -2.53 1.74 -31.02
C GLY A 26 -3.51 0.58 -30.72
N VAL A 27 -3.00 -0.54 -30.26
CA VAL A 27 -3.78 -1.76 -29.98
C VAL A 27 -3.80 -2.02 -28.48
N PRO A 28 -4.93 -1.82 -27.78
CA PRO A 28 -5.06 -2.17 -26.36
C PRO A 28 -4.81 -3.65 -26.09
N CYS A 29 -4.23 -3.95 -24.94
CA CYS A 29 -4.05 -5.31 -24.43
C CYS A 29 -4.51 -5.35 -22.97
N PRO A 30 -5.84 -5.26 -22.71
CA PRO A 30 -6.37 -5.24 -21.36
C PRO A 30 -6.15 -6.59 -20.67
N ILE A 31 -5.50 -6.56 -19.52
CA ILE A 31 -5.25 -7.74 -18.71
C ILE A 31 -5.55 -7.41 -17.25
N PHE A 32 -6.38 -8.22 -16.60
CA PHE A 32 -6.64 -8.14 -15.16
C PHE A 32 -5.78 -9.18 -14.43
N ILE A 33 -4.69 -8.74 -13.81
CA ILE A 33 -3.70 -9.60 -13.18
C ILE A 33 -3.99 -9.64 -11.68
N ARG A 34 -4.55 -10.73 -11.21
CA ARG A 34 -4.70 -10.99 -9.78
C ARG A 34 -3.42 -11.63 -9.23
N SER A 35 -2.82 -11.01 -8.24
CA SER A 35 -1.54 -11.45 -7.67
C SER A 35 -1.59 -11.37 -6.15
N ILE A 36 -1.36 -12.51 -5.48
CA ILE A 36 -1.61 -12.68 -4.05
C ILE A 36 -0.31 -12.57 -3.27
N ALA A 37 -0.27 -11.70 -2.27
CA ALA A 37 0.74 -11.67 -1.22
C ALA A 37 0.33 -12.51 -0.01
N MET A 38 1.31 -12.91 0.75
CA MET A 38 1.17 -13.54 2.07
C MET A 38 2.32 -13.08 2.96
N GLU A 39 2.16 -13.27 4.25
CA GLU A 39 3.24 -13.16 5.24
C GLU A 39 3.40 -14.47 6.02
N GLY A 40 4.44 -14.52 6.84
CA GLY A 40 4.80 -15.70 7.62
C GLY A 40 5.89 -16.52 6.94
N ALA A 41 6.45 -17.49 7.63
CA ALA A 41 7.59 -18.33 7.21
C ALA A 41 7.26 -19.25 6.02
N ILE A 42 6.77 -18.67 4.93
CA ILE A 42 6.36 -19.34 3.68
C ILE A 42 7.41 -19.25 2.57
N GLY A 43 8.55 -18.64 2.88
CA GLY A 43 9.71 -18.53 2.00
C GLY A 43 9.78 -17.24 1.18
N PRO A 44 10.93 -17.02 0.55
CA PRO A 44 11.29 -15.72 -0.05
C PRO A 44 10.44 -15.31 -1.26
N VAL A 45 9.73 -16.24 -1.88
CA VAL A 45 8.91 -15.98 -3.07
C VAL A 45 7.49 -15.56 -2.69
N ALA A 46 6.98 -16.03 -1.56
CA ALA A 46 5.59 -15.86 -1.15
C ALA A 46 5.42 -14.80 -0.06
N GLY A 47 6.50 -14.42 0.62
CA GLY A 47 6.51 -13.71 1.90
C GLY A 47 6.33 -12.19 1.83
N SER A 48 6.01 -11.60 0.69
CA SER A 48 5.87 -10.15 0.56
C SER A 48 4.99 -9.76 -0.62
N SER A 49 4.50 -8.52 -0.61
CA SER A 49 4.00 -7.85 -1.81
C SER A 49 5.15 -7.44 -2.72
N HIS A 50 4.88 -7.34 -4.01
CA HIS A 50 5.84 -6.91 -5.03
C HIS A 50 5.23 -5.91 -6.02
N HIS A 51 4.24 -5.15 -5.61
CA HIS A 51 3.57 -4.18 -6.48
C HIS A 51 4.49 -3.02 -6.89
N SER A 52 5.55 -2.75 -6.14
CA SER A 52 6.56 -1.75 -6.49
C SER A 52 7.24 -2.01 -7.84
N LEU A 53 7.39 -3.27 -8.24
CA LEU A 53 7.92 -3.62 -9.56
C LEU A 53 7.06 -3.03 -10.69
N PHE A 54 5.75 -3.21 -10.59
CA PHE A 54 4.81 -2.74 -11.61
C PHE A 54 4.54 -1.24 -11.51
N GLN A 55 4.66 -0.66 -10.32
CA GLN A 55 4.49 0.78 -10.11
C GLN A 55 5.49 1.59 -10.95
N ARG A 56 6.72 1.13 -11.09
CA ARG A 56 7.78 1.82 -11.83
C ARG A 56 7.62 1.75 -13.35
N MET A 57 6.76 0.85 -13.86
CA MET A 57 6.59 0.63 -15.30
C MET A 57 5.41 1.43 -15.85
N PRO A 58 5.54 2.14 -16.99
CA PRO A 58 4.42 2.84 -17.62
C PRO A 58 3.36 1.86 -18.14
N GLY A 59 2.12 2.35 -18.32
CA GLY A 59 1.02 1.60 -18.94
C GLY A 59 0.32 0.58 -18.04
N SER A 60 0.67 0.51 -16.75
CA SER A 60 -0.05 -0.31 -15.76
C SER A 60 -0.83 0.54 -14.78
N LYS A 61 -1.98 0.06 -14.35
CA LYS A 61 -2.72 0.54 -13.18
C LYS A 61 -2.59 -0.47 -12.05
N ILE A 62 -2.49 0.02 -10.80
CA ILE A 62 -2.30 -0.84 -9.64
C ILE A 62 -3.30 -0.47 -8.57
N ILE A 63 -4.04 -1.46 -8.10
CA ILE A 63 -5.03 -1.34 -7.03
C ILE A 63 -4.82 -2.45 -6.00
N SER A 64 -4.94 -2.13 -4.72
CA SER A 64 -4.76 -3.08 -3.63
C SER A 64 -6.03 -3.20 -2.78
N PRO A 65 -7.03 -3.97 -3.24
CA PRO A 65 -8.30 -4.13 -2.56
C PRO A 65 -8.14 -5.05 -1.34
N MET A 66 -8.75 -4.65 -0.21
CA MET A 66 -8.75 -5.41 1.05
C MET A 66 -10.17 -5.68 1.58
N THR A 67 -11.20 -5.17 0.90
CA THR A 67 -12.60 -5.29 1.32
C THR A 67 -13.50 -5.78 0.18
N PRO A 68 -14.67 -6.36 0.46
CA PRO A 68 -15.58 -6.86 -0.57
C PRO A 68 -15.99 -5.81 -1.62
N LYS A 69 -16.30 -4.57 -1.19
CA LYS A 69 -16.66 -3.50 -2.13
C LYS A 69 -15.49 -3.06 -2.99
N GLU A 70 -14.27 -3.04 -2.42
CA GLU A 70 -13.08 -2.67 -3.17
C GLU A 70 -12.73 -3.71 -4.25
N TYR A 71 -12.92 -5.01 -3.97
CA TYR A 71 -12.80 -6.05 -4.99
C TYR A 71 -13.83 -5.86 -6.11
N SER A 72 -15.11 -5.65 -5.78
CA SER A 72 -16.13 -5.34 -6.77
C SER A 72 -15.81 -4.09 -7.58
N TYR A 73 -15.34 -3.04 -6.92
CA TYR A 73 -14.93 -1.79 -7.55
C TYR A 73 -13.76 -2.01 -8.52
N ALA A 74 -12.73 -2.79 -8.15
CA ALA A 74 -11.59 -3.07 -9.02
C ALA A 74 -12.02 -3.74 -10.34
N TYR A 75 -12.95 -4.70 -10.28
CA TYR A 75 -13.52 -5.32 -11.49
C TYR A 75 -14.32 -4.33 -12.33
N GLN A 76 -15.14 -3.48 -11.69
CA GLN A 76 -15.94 -2.48 -12.40
C GLN A 76 -15.06 -1.45 -13.11
N GLU A 77 -13.97 -1.02 -12.49
CA GLU A 77 -13.04 -0.08 -13.12
C GLU A 77 -12.31 -0.73 -14.30
N PHE A 78 -11.84 -1.97 -14.16
CA PHE A 78 -11.23 -2.69 -15.26
C PHE A 78 -12.18 -2.86 -16.45
N MET A 79 -13.45 -3.19 -16.22
CA MET A 79 -14.44 -3.38 -17.29
C MET A 79 -14.78 -2.09 -18.06
N LYS A 80 -14.42 -0.92 -17.57
CA LYS A 80 -14.58 0.38 -18.23
C LYS A 80 -13.34 0.84 -18.99
N ASP A 81 -12.25 0.08 -18.89
CA ASP A 81 -10.92 0.48 -19.30
C ASP A 81 -10.27 -0.56 -20.21
N ASP A 82 -9.31 -0.16 -20.98
CA ASP A 82 -8.55 -1.01 -21.89
C ASP A 82 -7.04 -1.09 -21.53
N ASP A 83 -6.70 -0.71 -20.29
CA ASP A 83 -5.35 -0.76 -19.74
C ASP A 83 -5.06 -2.08 -19.01
N VAL A 84 -3.79 -2.28 -18.64
CA VAL A 84 -3.37 -3.40 -17.80
C VAL A 84 -3.58 -3.07 -16.33
N TYR A 85 -4.32 -3.90 -15.61
CA TYR A 85 -4.55 -3.78 -14.17
C TYR A 85 -3.78 -4.85 -13.40
N TYR A 86 -2.97 -4.40 -12.46
CA TYR A 86 -2.33 -5.25 -11.47
C TYR A 86 -3.07 -5.13 -10.15
N ILE A 87 -3.69 -6.22 -9.71
CA ILE A 87 -4.45 -6.29 -8.46
C ILE A 87 -3.55 -6.93 -7.41
N SER A 88 -3.03 -6.08 -6.53
CA SER A 88 -2.19 -6.50 -5.40
C SER A 88 -3.07 -6.96 -4.26
N GLU A 89 -3.34 -8.25 -4.22
CA GLU A 89 -4.17 -8.89 -3.20
C GLU A 89 -3.32 -9.40 -2.05
N HIS A 90 -3.92 -9.51 -0.87
CA HIS A 90 -3.29 -10.16 0.27
C HIS A 90 -4.22 -11.23 0.86
N ARG A 91 -3.68 -12.41 1.16
CA ARG A 91 -4.49 -13.56 1.57
C ARG A 91 -5.31 -13.32 2.83
N ARG A 92 -4.80 -12.55 3.81
CA ARG A 92 -5.55 -12.18 5.03
C ARG A 92 -6.83 -11.38 4.75
N SER A 93 -6.93 -10.70 3.60
CA SER A 93 -8.12 -9.93 3.26
C SER A 93 -9.32 -10.80 2.84
N TYR A 94 -9.11 -12.09 2.53
CA TYR A 94 -10.18 -12.94 2.02
C TYR A 94 -11.22 -13.34 3.07
N ASP A 95 -10.85 -13.30 4.33
CA ASP A 95 -11.75 -13.56 5.46
C ASP A 95 -12.38 -12.27 6.02
N ASN A 96 -12.07 -11.11 5.38
CA ASN A 96 -12.59 -9.82 5.80
C ASN A 96 -13.95 -9.54 5.15
N ASP A 97 -14.95 -9.26 5.97
CA ASP A 97 -16.30 -8.85 5.57
C ASP A 97 -16.61 -7.37 5.84
N GLN A 98 -15.65 -6.64 6.44
CA GLN A 98 -15.80 -5.25 6.83
C GLN A 98 -15.18 -4.31 5.81
N GLU A 99 -15.75 -3.11 5.71
CA GLU A 99 -15.23 -2.03 4.90
C GLU A 99 -14.38 -1.09 5.74
N PHE A 100 -13.40 -0.43 5.10
CA PHE A 100 -12.60 0.60 5.74
C PHE A 100 -13.18 1.99 5.47
N GLU A 101 -13.13 2.84 6.47
CA GLU A 101 -13.50 4.26 6.39
C GLU A 101 -12.32 5.14 6.82
N ASP A 102 -12.09 6.23 6.09
CA ASP A 102 -11.10 7.21 6.50
C ASP A 102 -11.55 7.88 7.80
N VAL A 103 -10.62 8.03 8.75
CA VAL A 103 -10.84 8.78 10.01
C VAL A 103 -9.98 10.03 9.99
N ILE A 104 -10.62 11.19 9.91
CA ILE A 104 -9.98 12.50 9.91
C ILE A 104 -10.50 13.29 11.12
N LEU A 105 -9.60 13.61 12.04
CA LEU A 105 -9.89 14.28 13.30
C LEU A 105 -9.41 15.75 13.23
N GLU A 106 -10.10 16.63 13.94
CA GLU A 106 -9.60 17.97 14.21
C GLU A 106 -8.40 17.88 15.16
N ASP A 107 -7.37 18.72 14.92
CA ASP A 107 -6.14 18.78 15.70
C ASP A 107 -5.40 17.45 15.85
N ALA A 108 -5.38 16.64 14.77
CA ALA A 108 -4.67 15.38 14.77
C ALA A 108 -3.16 15.57 15.05
N ASP A 109 -2.59 14.65 15.79
CA ASP A 109 -1.15 14.65 16.02
C ASP A 109 -0.39 14.11 14.81
N PHE A 110 -0.94 13.08 14.16
CA PHE A 110 -0.28 12.38 13.05
C PHE A 110 -1.27 11.75 12.09
N THR A 111 -0.87 11.55 10.82
CA THR A 111 -1.71 10.89 9.79
C THR A 111 -1.04 9.63 9.27
N LEU A 112 -1.75 8.49 9.30
CA LEU A 112 -1.35 7.23 8.71
C LEU A 112 -1.98 7.06 7.32
N PHE A 113 -1.19 6.62 6.34
CA PHE A 113 -1.59 6.29 4.98
C PHE A 113 -1.24 4.83 4.67
N PRO A 114 -2.00 3.87 5.20
CA PRO A 114 -1.70 2.46 5.01
C PRO A 114 -2.16 1.95 3.64
N ILE A 115 -1.34 1.06 3.06
CA ILE A 115 -1.55 0.35 1.79
C ILE A 115 -1.74 -1.13 2.11
N SER A 116 -2.49 -1.85 1.28
CA SER A 116 -2.61 -3.30 1.35
C SER A 116 -2.99 -3.82 2.75
N ILE A 117 -2.34 -4.88 3.20
CA ILE A 117 -2.65 -5.54 4.48
C ILE A 117 -2.30 -4.68 5.69
N THR A 118 -1.39 -3.71 5.55
CA THR A 118 -1.06 -2.79 6.66
C THR A 118 -2.26 -1.94 7.10
N ARG A 119 -3.32 -1.87 6.30
CA ARG A 119 -4.57 -1.17 6.64
C ARG A 119 -5.22 -1.74 7.90
N PHE A 120 -5.21 -3.07 8.06
CA PHE A 120 -5.74 -3.73 9.26
C PHE A 120 -4.91 -3.45 10.51
N ASP A 121 -3.59 -3.48 10.35
CA ASP A 121 -2.68 -3.29 11.47
C ASP A 121 -2.56 -1.79 11.85
N ALA A 122 -2.72 -0.89 10.88
CA ALA A 122 -2.81 0.55 11.13
C ALA A 122 -4.06 0.93 11.95
N GLU A 123 -5.22 0.29 11.69
CA GLU A 123 -6.42 0.50 12.51
C GLU A 123 -6.19 0.10 13.98
N LYS A 124 -5.57 -1.04 14.21
CA LYS A 124 -5.22 -1.48 15.57
C LYS A 124 -4.20 -0.53 16.22
N ALA A 125 -3.17 -0.09 15.46
CA ALA A 125 -2.19 0.88 15.94
C ALA A 125 -2.84 2.22 16.31
N ARG A 126 -3.80 2.69 15.51
CA ARG A 126 -4.58 3.90 15.79
C ARG A 126 -5.32 3.79 17.12
N LEU A 127 -5.94 2.64 17.39
CA LEU A 127 -6.63 2.40 18.66
C LEU A 127 -5.65 2.35 19.85
N LEU A 128 -4.51 1.65 19.72
CA LEU A 128 -3.46 1.64 20.74
C LEU A 128 -2.95 3.04 21.06
N LEU A 129 -2.78 3.90 20.05
CA LEU A 129 -2.34 5.27 20.22
C LEU A 129 -3.43 6.15 20.82
N LYS A 130 -4.69 5.96 20.43
CA LYS A 130 -5.84 6.66 21.01
C LYS A 130 -5.96 6.42 22.50
N ASP A 131 -5.78 5.17 22.95
CA ASP A 131 -5.81 4.79 24.38
C ASP A 131 -4.68 5.47 25.20
N GLN A 132 -3.61 5.88 24.51
CA GLN A 132 -2.49 6.66 25.09
C GLN A 132 -2.65 8.17 24.92
N GLY A 133 -3.79 8.66 24.42
CA GLY A 133 -4.13 10.07 24.29
C GLY A 133 -3.70 10.75 22.99
N TYR A 134 -3.17 10.01 22.01
CA TYR A 134 -2.81 10.57 20.71
C TYR A 134 -4.02 10.60 19.76
N LYS A 135 -4.12 11.68 18.98
CA LYS A 135 -5.12 11.85 17.93
C LYS A 135 -4.52 11.47 16.57
N ILE A 136 -4.90 10.34 16.03
CA ILE A 136 -4.32 9.79 14.81
C ILE A 136 -5.38 9.74 13.70
N ASN A 137 -5.10 10.41 12.58
CA ASN A 137 -5.83 10.21 11.33
C ASN A 137 -5.41 8.89 10.69
N ILE A 138 -6.36 8.25 10.00
CA ILE A 138 -6.06 7.14 9.10
C ILE A 138 -6.78 7.36 7.79
N ILE A 139 -6.06 7.22 6.68
CA ILE A 139 -6.54 7.44 5.32
C ILE A 139 -6.10 6.25 4.47
N HIS A 140 -7.07 5.38 4.15
CA HIS A 140 -6.81 4.10 3.50
C HIS A 140 -6.49 4.27 2.01
N GLN A 141 -5.33 3.74 1.58
CA GLN A 141 -4.90 3.80 0.20
C GLN A 141 -5.34 2.56 -0.57
N LEU A 142 -6.28 2.73 -1.49
CA LEU A 142 -6.73 1.67 -2.40
C LEU A 142 -5.94 1.69 -3.71
N TRP A 143 -5.79 2.89 -4.33
CA TRP A 143 -5.05 3.07 -5.56
C TRP A 143 -3.58 3.35 -5.29
N ILE A 144 -2.73 2.49 -5.84
CA ILE A 144 -1.27 2.64 -5.82
C ILE A 144 -0.82 3.41 -7.06
N LYS A 145 -1.41 3.08 -8.21
CA LYS A 145 -1.12 3.75 -9.49
C LYS A 145 -2.36 3.84 -10.39
N PRO A 146 -2.75 5.04 -10.83
CA PRO A 146 -2.16 6.31 -10.46
C PRO A 146 -2.38 6.65 -8.98
N PHE A 147 -1.37 7.17 -8.31
CA PHE A 147 -1.55 7.77 -7.00
C PHE A 147 -2.13 9.18 -7.15
N VAL A 148 -3.24 9.44 -6.50
CA VAL A 148 -3.91 10.75 -6.51
C VAL A 148 -4.04 11.26 -5.09
N PHE A 149 -3.28 12.30 -4.77
CA PHE A 149 -3.35 12.93 -3.46
C PHE A 149 -4.54 13.90 -3.41
N LYS A 150 -5.68 13.42 -2.89
CA LYS A 150 -6.94 14.17 -2.83
C LYS A 150 -6.83 15.40 -1.94
N ASN A 151 -7.56 16.47 -2.26
CA ASN A 151 -7.47 17.73 -1.50
C ASN A 151 -7.78 17.60 -0.01
N HIS A 152 -8.77 16.77 0.37
CA HIS A 152 -9.10 16.56 1.78
C HIS A 152 -8.03 15.73 2.51
N TRP A 153 -7.32 14.83 1.84
CA TRP A 153 -6.17 14.10 2.38
C TRP A 153 -4.97 15.03 2.61
N ARG A 154 -4.72 15.93 1.62
CA ARG A 154 -3.68 16.98 1.75
C ARG A 154 -3.97 17.89 2.93
N LYS A 155 -5.23 18.32 3.08
CA LYS A 155 -5.65 19.12 4.21
C LYS A 155 -5.42 18.38 5.54
N ALA A 156 -5.85 17.13 5.66
CA ALA A 156 -5.67 16.32 6.85
C ALA A 156 -4.18 16.15 7.22
N LEU A 157 -3.30 15.95 6.23
CA LEU A 157 -1.86 15.89 6.45
C LEU A 157 -1.29 17.24 6.92
N ASN A 158 -1.68 18.34 6.28
CA ASN A 158 -1.19 19.67 6.63
C ASN A 158 -1.65 20.13 8.02
N ASP A 159 -2.84 19.74 8.42
CA ASP A 159 -3.40 20.04 9.74
C ASP A 159 -2.80 19.15 10.85
N SER A 160 -2.17 18.03 10.50
CA SER A 160 -1.49 17.18 11.48
C SER A 160 -0.23 17.82 12.05
N LYS A 161 -0.07 17.79 13.37
CA LYS A 161 1.03 18.49 14.07
C LYS A 161 2.41 17.98 13.65
N PHE A 162 2.58 16.67 13.49
CA PHE A 162 3.88 16.03 13.31
C PHE A 162 4.03 15.34 11.94
N GLY A 163 3.10 15.60 10.98
CA GLY A 163 3.14 15.05 9.63
C GLY A 163 2.43 13.71 9.51
N GLY A 164 2.96 12.83 8.65
CA GLY A 164 2.31 11.54 8.38
C GLY A 164 3.28 10.42 8.06
N MET A 165 2.74 9.21 7.82
CA MET A 165 3.52 8.04 7.47
C MET A 165 2.76 7.14 6.50
N VAL A 166 3.42 6.74 5.41
CA VAL A 166 2.95 5.70 4.48
C VAL A 166 3.39 4.34 5.01
N LEU A 167 2.45 3.41 5.09
CA LEU A 167 2.68 2.03 5.52
C LEU A 167 2.45 1.08 4.35
N ASP A 168 3.35 0.12 4.17
CA ASP A 168 3.26 -0.86 3.08
C ASP A 168 3.70 -2.26 3.55
N ASP A 169 3.22 -3.28 2.88
CA ASP A 169 3.68 -4.67 3.00
C ASP A 169 4.64 -5.09 1.88
N ASP A 170 5.13 -4.12 1.10
CA ASP A 170 6.29 -4.22 0.22
C ASP A 170 7.52 -3.59 0.92
N TYR A 171 8.68 -3.65 0.30
CA TYR A 171 9.90 -3.06 0.84
C TYR A 171 9.76 -1.55 1.01
N GLU A 172 10.30 -1.01 2.12
CA GLU A 172 10.11 0.39 2.51
C GLU A 172 10.56 1.37 1.42
N GLU A 173 11.62 1.06 0.67
CA GLU A 173 12.14 1.89 -0.42
C GLU A 173 11.33 1.78 -1.73
N GLY A 174 10.23 1.05 -1.74
CA GLY A 174 9.36 0.84 -2.90
C GLY A 174 8.29 1.93 -3.08
N VAL A 175 7.05 1.47 -3.22
CA VAL A 175 5.87 2.33 -3.41
C VAL A 175 5.69 3.31 -2.27
N ALA A 176 5.90 2.89 -1.01
CA ALA A 176 5.75 3.75 0.15
C ALA A 176 6.59 5.02 0.03
N SER A 177 7.88 4.89 -0.33
CA SER A 177 8.79 6.02 -0.52
C SER A 177 8.38 6.91 -1.69
N SER A 178 7.92 6.33 -2.80
CA SER A 178 7.43 7.08 -3.96
C SER A 178 6.18 7.92 -3.63
N ILE A 179 5.23 7.34 -2.91
CA ILE A 179 4.00 8.02 -2.47
C ILE A 179 4.33 9.11 -1.44
N ALA A 180 5.16 8.80 -0.44
CA ALA A 180 5.58 9.77 0.56
C ALA A 180 6.27 10.98 -0.07
N HIS A 181 7.17 10.76 -1.05
CA HIS A 181 7.80 11.85 -1.80
C HIS A 181 6.79 12.71 -2.54
N SER A 182 5.83 12.10 -3.25
CA SER A 182 4.77 12.83 -3.95
C SER A 182 3.92 13.66 -3.00
N MET A 183 3.59 13.11 -1.82
CA MET A 183 2.85 13.85 -0.79
C MET A 183 3.65 15.05 -0.26
N MET A 184 4.96 14.90 -0.03
CA MET A 184 5.82 15.98 0.47
C MET A 184 6.01 17.12 -0.53
N ILE A 185 5.92 16.85 -1.84
CA ILE A 185 5.94 17.90 -2.87
C ILE A 185 4.68 18.77 -2.78
N ASP A 186 3.54 18.15 -2.49
CA ASP A 186 2.23 18.80 -2.51
C ASP A 186 1.78 19.33 -1.15
N ALA A 187 2.44 18.94 -0.06
CA ALA A 187 2.10 19.30 1.31
C ALA A 187 3.33 19.88 2.03
N ASP A 188 3.09 20.83 2.94
CA ASP A 188 4.15 21.43 3.78
C ASP A 188 4.36 20.60 5.07
N LYS A 189 4.53 19.28 4.92
CA LYS A 189 4.70 18.35 6.05
C LYS A 189 5.64 17.22 5.69
N LYS A 190 6.37 16.73 6.68
CA LYS A 190 7.17 15.51 6.54
C LYS A 190 6.26 14.30 6.45
N VAL A 191 6.59 13.40 5.54
CA VAL A 191 5.96 12.08 5.42
C VAL A 191 7.04 11.02 5.54
N PHE A 192 6.88 10.16 6.53
CA PHE A 192 7.77 9.04 6.81
C PHE A 192 7.27 7.79 6.09
N THR A 193 8.08 6.75 6.09
CA THR A 193 7.73 5.44 5.55
C THR A 193 7.94 4.35 6.59
N LEU A 194 7.21 3.27 6.46
CA LEU A 194 7.42 2.05 7.21
C LEU A 194 6.91 0.86 6.39
N GLY A 195 7.79 -0.05 6.06
CA GLY A 195 7.52 -1.24 5.25
C GLY A 195 8.35 -2.42 5.73
N LEU A 196 8.61 -3.36 4.81
CA LEU A 196 9.53 -4.46 5.04
C LEU A 196 10.97 -3.94 5.07
N ASP A 197 11.79 -4.55 5.91
CA ASP A 197 13.23 -4.31 5.95
C ASP A 197 13.89 -4.79 4.63
N ASP A 198 15.04 -4.19 4.25
CA ASP A 198 15.83 -4.63 3.09
C ASP A 198 16.56 -5.95 3.42
N ARG A 199 15.78 -7.01 3.55
CA ARG A 199 16.26 -8.39 3.76
C ARG A 199 15.23 -9.39 3.24
N THR A 200 15.66 -10.57 2.86
CA THR A 200 14.76 -11.62 2.43
C THR A 200 14.01 -12.26 3.60
N ALA A 201 12.80 -12.76 3.34
CA ALA A 201 12.11 -13.68 4.22
C ALA A 201 12.65 -15.11 4.04
N GLY A 202 12.77 -15.86 5.12
CA GLY A 202 13.15 -17.27 5.10
C GLY A 202 11.96 -18.23 5.30
N PHE A 203 12.29 -19.49 5.58
CA PHE A 203 11.30 -20.53 5.88
C PHE A 203 11.10 -20.76 7.40
N HIS A 204 11.81 -20.04 8.23
CA HIS A 204 11.72 -20.15 9.68
C HIS A 204 11.27 -18.80 10.27
N PRO A 205 10.43 -18.76 11.32
CA PRO A 205 9.96 -17.53 11.93
C PRO A 205 11.09 -16.56 12.35
N ASP A 206 12.23 -17.05 12.79
CA ASP A 206 13.36 -16.22 13.23
C ASP A 206 14.04 -15.44 12.09
N VAL A 207 13.81 -15.85 10.84
CA VAL A 207 14.34 -15.19 9.64
C VAL A 207 13.23 -14.65 8.75
N ASP A 208 12.05 -14.44 9.31
CA ASP A 208 10.92 -13.88 8.59
C ASP A 208 11.05 -12.37 8.43
N ASN A 209 10.41 -11.82 7.39
CA ASN A 209 10.33 -10.38 7.13
C ASN A 209 8.85 -10.01 7.05
N LEU A 210 8.30 -9.61 8.18
CA LEU A 210 6.88 -9.38 8.33
C LEU A 210 6.50 -7.92 8.09
N PRO A 211 5.28 -7.66 7.58
CA PRO A 211 4.71 -6.33 7.58
C PRO A 211 4.72 -5.69 8.97
N PRO A 212 4.75 -4.36 9.05
CA PRO A 212 4.74 -3.67 10.35
C PRO A 212 3.55 -4.08 11.21
N THR A 213 3.83 -4.56 12.43
CA THR A 213 2.77 -4.88 13.42
C THR A 213 2.14 -3.61 14.00
N PRO A 214 0.95 -3.70 14.62
CA PRO A 214 0.32 -2.56 15.30
C PRO A 214 1.24 -1.88 16.31
N GLU A 215 2.00 -2.67 17.08
CA GLU A 215 2.95 -2.18 18.09
C GLU A 215 4.12 -1.44 17.45
N LYS A 216 4.71 -2.01 16.38
CA LYS A 216 5.82 -1.38 15.63
C LYS A 216 5.37 -0.05 15.00
N ILE A 217 4.15 -0.01 14.44
CA ILE A 217 3.56 1.23 13.90
C ILE A 217 3.39 2.27 15.02
N ALA A 218 2.76 1.89 16.13
CA ALA A 218 2.52 2.79 17.26
C ALA A 218 3.84 3.30 17.87
N GLU A 219 4.83 2.45 18.02
CA GLU A 219 6.17 2.84 18.52
C GLU A 219 6.85 3.84 17.59
N LYS A 220 6.84 3.57 16.26
CA LYS A 220 7.42 4.49 15.27
C LYS A 220 6.75 5.85 15.31
N VAL A 221 5.42 5.91 15.39
CA VAL A 221 4.67 7.17 15.52
C VAL A 221 5.10 7.93 16.78
N LYS A 222 5.16 7.25 17.94
CA LYS A 222 5.59 7.88 19.21
C LYS A 222 7.03 8.42 19.12
N LEU A 223 7.94 7.67 18.50
CA LEU A 223 9.32 8.11 18.29
C LEU A 223 9.38 9.39 17.44
N ILE A 224 8.52 9.52 16.43
CA ILE A 224 8.46 10.72 15.59
C ILE A 224 7.88 11.91 16.36
N ILE A 225 6.77 11.71 17.07
CA ILE A 225 6.09 12.78 17.84
C ILE A 225 6.97 13.30 18.97
N ASN A 226 7.72 12.42 19.65
CA ASN A 226 8.55 12.75 20.80
C ASN A 226 9.97 13.22 20.45
N LYS A 227 10.39 13.13 19.17
CA LYS A 227 11.61 13.78 18.71
C LYS A 227 11.37 15.28 18.62
N LYS A 228 11.76 15.99 19.67
CA LYS A 228 11.82 17.47 19.70
C LYS A 228 13.03 17.96 18.92
#